data_4234d97cb8f0958fee4a03222bb9f353
#
_entry.id   4234d97cb8f0958fee4a03222bb9f353
#
_cell.length_a   1.000
_cell.length_b   1.000
_cell.length_c   1.000
_cell.angle_alpha   90.00
_cell.angle_beta   90.00
_cell.angle_gamma   90.00
#
_symmetry.space_group_name_H-M   'P 1'
#
loop_
_entity.id
_entity.type
_entity.pdbx_description
1 polymer ?
#
loop_
_entity_poly.entity_id
_entity_poly.type
_entity_poly.pdbx_seq_one_letter_code
_entity_poly.pdbx_strand_id
1 'polypeptide(L)'
;MSKENNCNIPQPIRGDKGATVTIPRNLERDRQNPDMLTPPETDHGTVDNMKFSFSDVHNRLEKGGYAREVTVRELPISENLASVNMRLKPGAIRELHWHKEAEWAYMLTGKARVTIVDEQGRSFIDDVKEGDLWYFPSGLPHSIQALKEGCEFLLVFDDGSFSENSTFQVTDWLAHTPLDIIANNFGVSEKDLAGLPGKEKYIFEEPVPGKLKDDIVEGPNGEVPYPFTYRLLDEGPTAETDGGKVYIADSTNFKVSKTIASALVVVEPGAMRELHWHPNTHEWQYYISGKGRMTVFASDGHARTFNYQAGDVGYVPFAMGHYVENLGDEPLVFLEIFKDDHYADVSLNQWLAMLPEKFVQQHLDLGKDFTDILSKEKHPVVKKKC
;
A
#
# COMPACT_ATOMS: atom_id res chain seq x y z
N MET A 1 13.46 42.53 -7.69
CA MET A 1 13.41 41.37 -6.82
C MET A 1 12.57 41.78 -5.63
N SER A 2 11.32 41.32 -5.60
CA SER A 2 10.35 41.60 -4.55
C SER A 2 10.82 40.93 -3.24
N LYS A 3 10.75 41.69 -2.16
CA LYS A 3 10.88 41.16 -0.80
C LYS A 3 9.64 40.28 -0.53
N GLU A 4 9.61 39.07 -1.05
CA GLU A 4 8.65 38.06 -0.60
C GLU A 4 8.96 37.78 0.87
N ASN A 5 7.93 37.89 1.68
CA ASN A 5 7.93 37.72 3.11
C ASN A 5 8.72 36.46 3.53
N ASN A 6 9.89 36.68 4.11
CA ASN A 6 10.80 35.65 4.64
C ASN A 6 10.19 34.82 5.79
N CYS A 7 8.94 35.08 6.19
CA CYS A 7 8.27 34.42 7.31
C CYS A 7 7.84 32.97 7.05
N ASN A 8 7.85 32.48 5.79
CA ASN A 8 7.38 31.14 5.44
C ASN A 8 8.46 30.19 4.87
N ILE A 9 9.73 30.51 5.02
CA ILE A 9 10.81 29.62 4.60
C ILE A 9 11.18 28.74 5.81
N PRO A 10 10.97 27.42 5.74
CA PRO A 10 11.35 26.52 6.82
C PRO A 10 12.85 26.62 7.14
N GLN A 11 13.22 26.63 8.39
CA GLN A 11 14.61 26.75 8.83
C GLN A 11 14.99 25.55 9.70
N PRO A 12 16.16 24.92 9.49
CA PRO A 12 16.65 23.82 10.33
C PRO A 12 17.27 24.33 11.63
N ILE A 13 16.59 25.26 12.31
CA ILE A 13 17.02 25.89 13.54
C ILE A 13 15.83 26.00 14.49
N ARG A 14 16.00 25.54 15.73
CA ARG A 14 14.96 25.66 16.76
C ARG A 14 14.87 27.10 17.26
N GLY A 15 13.65 27.52 17.59
CA GLY A 15 13.37 28.87 18.11
C GLY A 15 13.00 29.86 17.00
N ASP A 16 12.82 31.13 17.42
CA ASP A 16 12.30 32.21 16.58
C ASP A 16 13.39 32.98 15.80
N LYS A 17 14.66 32.64 15.98
CA LYS A 17 15.81 33.33 15.37
C LYS A 17 16.60 32.36 14.50
N GLY A 18 16.17 32.20 13.25
CA GLY A 18 16.94 31.49 12.25
C GLY A 18 18.11 32.30 11.70
N ALA A 19 19.01 31.64 11.00
CA ALA A 19 20.05 32.33 10.23
C ALA A 19 19.38 33.17 9.13
N THR A 20 19.84 34.44 9.01
CA THR A 20 19.32 35.37 8.00
C THR A 20 19.88 35.13 6.61
N VAL A 21 20.98 34.38 6.52
CA VAL A 21 21.66 34.02 5.26
C VAL A 21 21.63 32.51 5.11
N THR A 22 21.09 32.04 3.99
CA THR A 22 21.01 30.63 3.66
C THR A 22 21.48 30.39 2.23
N ILE A 23 21.99 29.20 1.94
CA ILE A 23 22.25 28.75 0.58
C ILE A 23 20.93 28.35 -0.12
N PRO A 24 20.89 28.32 -1.46
CA PRO A 24 19.77 27.71 -2.18
C PRO A 24 19.59 26.26 -1.77
N ARG A 25 18.33 25.84 -1.53
CA ARG A 25 17.97 24.46 -1.16
C ARG A 25 16.57 24.12 -1.69
N ASN A 26 16.17 22.86 -1.59
CA ASN A 26 14.87 22.40 -2.07
C ASN A 26 13.77 22.70 -1.03
N LEU A 27 13.23 23.93 -1.09
CA LEU A 27 12.21 24.39 -0.14
C LEU A 27 10.91 23.58 -0.21
N GLU A 28 10.57 23.01 -1.37
CA GLU A 28 9.39 22.14 -1.49
C GLU A 28 9.56 20.86 -0.67
N ARG A 29 10.74 20.25 -0.72
CA ARG A 29 11.04 19.07 0.12
C ARG A 29 11.13 19.43 1.59
N ASP A 30 11.68 20.58 1.94
CA ASP A 30 11.71 21.08 3.32
C ASP A 30 10.28 21.24 3.88
N ARG A 31 9.35 21.81 3.10
CA ARG A 31 7.94 21.96 3.48
C ARG A 31 7.18 20.64 3.60
N GLN A 32 7.54 19.65 2.80
CA GLN A 32 6.98 18.30 2.86
C GLN A 32 7.47 17.51 4.09
N ASN A 33 8.63 17.87 4.64
CA ASN A 33 9.30 17.13 5.69
C ASN A 33 9.73 18.05 6.87
N PRO A 34 8.80 18.78 7.50
CA PRO A 34 9.13 19.76 8.53
C PRO A 34 9.81 19.13 9.76
N ASP A 35 9.39 17.93 10.18
CA ASP A 35 9.96 17.23 11.31
C ASP A 35 11.31 16.55 10.98
N MET A 36 11.61 16.30 9.71
CA MET A 36 12.96 15.89 9.28
C MET A 36 13.91 17.10 9.22
N LEU A 37 13.40 18.27 8.83
CA LEU A 37 14.16 19.51 8.80
C LEU A 37 14.48 20.02 10.21
N THR A 38 13.50 19.96 11.12
CA THR A 38 13.63 20.35 12.53
C THR A 38 13.05 19.26 13.41
N PRO A 39 13.81 18.18 13.68
CA PRO A 39 13.31 17.03 14.41
C PRO A 39 12.75 17.41 15.79
N PRO A 40 11.67 16.74 16.25
CA PRO A 40 11.22 16.89 17.64
C PRO A 40 12.34 16.60 18.63
N GLU A 41 12.27 17.19 19.84
CA GLU A 41 13.27 16.93 20.89
C GLU A 41 13.30 15.49 21.39
N THR A 42 12.23 14.75 21.12
CA THR A 42 12.09 13.32 21.42
C THR A 42 12.80 12.42 20.42
N ASP A 43 13.16 12.92 19.22
CA ASP A 43 13.96 12.15 18.28
C ASP A 43 15.37 11.98 18.81
N HIS A 44 15.86 10.73 18.85
CA HIS A 44 17.14 10.40 19.43
C HIS A 44 17.74 9.13 18.79
N GLY A 45 19.06 9.04 18.81
CA GLY A 45 19.80 7.88 18.30
C GLY A 45 19.78 7.76 16.79
N THR A 46 19.95 6.55 16.30
CA THR A 46 19.96 6.23 14.86
C THR A 46 18.80 5.31 14.54
N VAL A 47 17.91 5.77 13.67
CA VAL A 47 16.78 5.00 13.11
C VAL A 47 16.87 5.10 11.59
N ASP A 48 16.77 3.98 10.91
CA ASP A 48 16.82 3.90 9.46
C ASP A 48 15.75 4.76 8.79
N ASN A 49 15.95 5.06 7.51
CA ASN A 49 14.94 5.77 6.74
C ASN A 49 13.74 4.83 6.47
N MET A 50 12.56 5.25 6.94
CA MET A 50 11.30 4.51 6.80
C MET A 50 10.33 5.21 5.85
N LYS A 51 10.84 6.05 4.95
CA LYS A 51 10.03 6.81 4.02
C LYS A 51 10.64 6.82 2.63
N PHE A 52 9.76 6.65 1.62
CA PHE A 52 10.08 6.90 0.22
C PHE A 52 8.87 7.47 -0.51
N SER A 53 9.06 8.19 -1.62
CA SER A 53 7.95 8.76 -2.39
C SER A 53 7.91 8.19 -3.81
N PHE A 54 6.74 7.74 -4.25
CA PHE A 54 6.52 7.38 -5.65
C PHE A 54 6.81 8.52 -6.63
N SER A 55 6.81 9.77 -6.15
CA SER A 55 7.19 10.93 -6.96
C SER A 55 8.67 10.96 -7.34
N ASP A 56 9.52 10.19 -6.65
CA ASP A 56 10.96 10.10 -6.91
C ASP A 56 11.33 8.84 -7.72
N VAL A 57 10.32 8.05 -8.13
CA VAL A 57 10.52 6.83 -8.92
C VAL A 57 10.57 7.13 -10.41
N HIS A 58 11.48 6.45 -11.11
CA HIS A 58 11.52 6.47 -12.56
C HIS A 58 10.38 5.64 -13.16
N ASN A 59 9.51 6.27 -13.97
CA ASN A 59 8.37 5.59 -14.57
C ASN A 59 8.79 4.77 -15.81
N ARG A 60 8.28 3.55 -15.93
CA ARG A 60 8.19 2.82 -17.18
C ARG A 60 6.94 3.29 -17.92
N LEU A 61 7.15 4.00 -19.05
CA LEU A 61 6.06 4.55 -19.87
C LEU A 61 5.77 3.65 -21.05
N GLU A 62 4.49 3.28 -21.22
CA GLU A 62 3.99 2.47 -22.31
C GLU A 62 2.83 3.19 -23.03
N LYS A 63 2.43 2.68 -24.22
CA LYS A 63 1.31 3.28 -24.96
C LYS A 63 0.00 3.24 -24.16
N GLY A 64 -0.27 2.14 -23.48
CA GLY A 64 -1.48 1.91 -22.71
C GLY A 64 -1.47 2.49 -21.29
N GLY A 65 -0.33 2.99 -20.79
CA GLY A 65 -0.25 3.49 -19.41
C GLY A 65 1.17 3.62 -18.89
N TYR A 66 1.34 3.50 -17.59
CA TYR A 66 2.66 3.47 -16.94
C TYR A 66 2.68 2.53 -15.74
N ALA A 67 3.88 2.12 -15.35
CA ALA A 67 4.19 1.48 -14.08
C ALA A 67 5.40 2.12 -13.42
N ARG A 68 5.43 2.15 -12.10
CA ARG A 68 6.58 2.54 -11.28
C ARG A 68 6.61 1.71 -10.01
N GLU A 69 7.79 1.29 -9.59
CA GLU A 69 7.98 0.34 -8.49
C GLU A 69 8.77 0.94 -7.33
N VAL A 70 8.40 0.58 -6.09
CA VAL A 70 9.17 0.83 -4.87
C VAL A 70 9.48 -0.53 -4.25
N THR A 71 10.76 -0.87 -4.22
CA THR A 71 11.30 -2.15 -3.76
C THR A 71 12.41 -1.91 -2.73
N VAL A 72 13.13 -2.93 -2.32
CA VAL A 72 14.35 -2.79 -1.49
C VAL A 72 15.42 -1.87 -2.10
N ARG A 73 15.36 -1.59 -3.42
CA ARG A 73 16.29 -0.66 -4.08
C ARG A 73 16.01 0.79 -3.70
N GLU A 74 14.74 1.16 -3.62
CA GLU A 74 14.27 2.49 -3.31
C GLU A 74 14.10 2.69 -1.79
N LEU A 75 13.64 1.65 -1.08
CA LEU A 75 13.44 1.65 0.37
C LEU A 75 14.07 0.39 0.99
N PRO A 76 15.38 0.42 1.31
CA PRO A 76 16.14 -0.76 1.72
C PRO A 76 15.60 -1.52 2.93
N ILE A 77 14.90 -0.85 3.83
CA ILE A 77 14.27 -1.47 5.00
C ILE A 77 13.06 -2.35 4.64
N SER A 78 12.46 -2.17 3.45
CA SER A 78 11.27 -2.90 2.99
C SER A 78 11.65 -4.25 2.38
N GLU A 79 12.21 -5.15 3.19
CA GLU A 79 12.69 -6.46 2.72
C GLU A 79 11.54 -7.44 2.42
N ASN A 80 10.37 -7.25 3.04
CA ASN A 80 9.28 -8.22 3.01
C ASN A 80 8.20 -7.91 1.97
N LEU A 81 8.07 -6.64 1.58
CA LEU A 81 7.04 -6.16 0.66
C LEU A 81 7.64 -5.19 -0.36
N ALA A 82 7.19 -5.31 -1.59
CA ALA A 82 7.44 -4.36 -2.67
C ALA A 82 6.11 -3.88 -3.24
N SER A 83 6.12 -2.76 -3.96
CA SER A 83 4.91 -2.20 -4.52
C SER A 83 5.10 -1.63 -5.92
N VAL A 84 4.02 -1.65 -6.69
CA VAL A 84 3.92 -1.04 -8.01
C VAL A 84 2.69 -0.15 -8.05
N ASN A 85 2.86 1.11 -8.41
CA ASN A 85 1.75 1.97 -8.80
C ASN A 85 1.61 1.91 -10.33
N MET A 86 0.45 1.46 -10.79
CA MET A 86 0.16 1.29 -12.21
C MET A 86 -1.07 2.08 -12.61
N ARG A 87 -1.00 2.69 -13.80
CA ARG A 87 -2.12 3.39 -14.43
C ARG A 87 -2.35 2.87 -15.83
N LEU A 88 -3.60 2.54 -16.14
CA LEU A 88 -4.04 2.09 -17.46
C LEU A 88 -5.03 3.07 -18.05
N LYS A 89 -4.82 3.43 -19.33
CA LYS A 89 -5.79 4.19 -20.12
C LYS A 89 -7.06 3.37 -20.36
N PRO A 90 -8.20 3.99 -20.75
CA PRO A 90 -9.40 3.24 -21.13
C PRO A 90 -9.11 2.14 -22.13
N GLY A 91 -9.51 0.90 -21.81
CA GLY A 91 -9.32 -0.30 -22.63
C GLY A 91 -7.93 -0.93 -22.55
N ALA A 92 -6.92 -0.21 -22.07
CA ALA A 92 -5.56 -0.75 -22.01
C ALA A 92 -5.48 -1.98 -21.11
N ILE A 93 -4.57 -2.88 -21.48
CA ILE A 93 -4.38 -4.18 -20.85
C ILE A 93 -2.98 -4.27 -20.27
N ARG A 94 -2.88 -4.67 -18.98
CA ARG A 94 -1.69 -5.32 -18.45
C ARG A 94 -1.71 -6.77 -18.94
N GLU A 95 -0.72 -7.13 -19.72
CA GLU A 95 -0.63 -8.40 -20.44
C GLU A 95 -0.89 -9.61 -19.55
N LEU A 96 -1.35 -10.72 -20.14
CA LEU A 96 -1.39 -12.04 -19.48
C LEU A 96 0.00 -12.43 -18.97
N HIS A 97 0.10 -12.61 -17.66
CA HIS A 97 1.38 -12.82 -16.99
C HIS A 97 1.22 -13.60 -15.69
N TRP A 98 2.34 -14.01 -15.13
CA TRP A 98 2.44 -14.58 -13.79
C TRP A 98 3.79 -14.23 -13.18
N HIS A 99 3.92 -14.32 -11.89
CA HIS A 99 5.14 -14.08 -11.11
C HIS A 99 5.20 -15.02 -9.91
N LYS A 100 6.38 -15.09 -9.27
CA LYS A 100 6.63 -16.00 -8.14
C LYS A 100 5.93 -15.53 -6.87
N GLU A 101 5.78 -14.23 -6.73
CA GLU A 101 5.20 -13.55 -5.59
C GLU A 101 3.68 -13.60 -5.67
N ALA A 102 3.01 -13.56 -4.52
CA ALA A 102 1.59 -13.24 -4.47
C ALA A 102 1.41 -11.73 -4.71
N GLU A 103 0.33 -11.37 -5.41
CA GLU A 103 -0.08 -9.99 -5.68
C GLU A 103 -1.32 -9.65 -4.88
N TRP A 104 -1.25 -8.61 -4.08
CA TRP A 104 -2.38 -7.93 -3.47
C TRP A 104 -2.55 -6.56 -4.11
N ALA A 105 -3.78 -6.10 -4.26
CA ALA A 105 -4.03 -4.82 -4.91
C ALA A 105 -5.17 -4.02 -4.31
N TYR A 106 -5.07 -2.70 -4.44
CA TYR A 106 -6.10 -1.72 -4.09
C TYR A 106 -6.38 -0.80 -5.27
N MET A 107 -7.64 -0.70 -5.69
CA MET A 107 -8.06 0.25 -6.73
C MET A 107 -8.13 1.66 -6.17
N LEU A 108 -7.19 2.51 -6.60
CA LEU A 108 -7.10 3.91 -6.18
C LEU A 108 -8.17 4.78 -6.86
N THR A 109 -8.40 4.56 -8.15
CA THR A 109 -9.44 5.28 -8.91
C THR A 109 -9.77 4.57 -10.22
N GLY A 110 -10.98 4.81 -10.73
CA GLY A 110 -11.47 4.22 -11.97
C GLY A 110 -11.97 2.80 -11.79
N LYS A 111 -11.91 2.00 -12.88
CA LYS A 111 -12.42 0.62 -12.90
C LYS A 111 -11.60 -0.26 -13.82
N ALA A 112 -11.46 -1.52 -13.44
CA ALA A 112 -10.79 -2.53 -14.25
C ALA A 112 -11.53 -3.86 -14.21
N ARG A 113 -11.35 -4.68 -15.26
CA ARG A 113 -11.68 -6.10 -15.31
C ARG A 113 -10.43 -6.88 -14.95
N VAL A 114 -10.52 -7.71 -13.93
CA VAL A 114 -9.47 -8.64 -13.53
C VAL A 114 -9.84 -10.04 -13.97
N THR A 115 -8.85 -10.79 -14.45
CA THR A 115 -9.01 -12.18 -14.90
C THR A 115 -7.91 -13.04 -14.31
N ILE A 116 -8.26 -14.24 -13.84
CA ILE A 116 -7.31 -15.22 -13.32
C ILE A 116 -7.82 -16.63 -13.60
N VAL A 117 -6.90 -17.56 -13.82
CA VAL A 117 -7.19 -18.98 -13.90
C VAL A 117 -6.41 -19.70 -12.82
N ASP A 118 -7.10 -20.51 -12.01
CA ASP A 118 -6.44 -21.26 -10.94
C ASP A 118 -5.78 -22.57 -11.45
N GLU A 119 -5.04 -23.24 -10.58
CA GLU A 119 -4.31 -24.47 -10.92
C GLU A 119 -5.20 -25.67 -11.25
N GLN A 120 -6.51 -25.58 -10.95
CA GLN A 120 -7.52 -26.56 -11.37
C GLN A 120 -8.15 -26.21 -12.72
N GLY A 121 -7.73 -25.12 -13.38
CA GLY A 121 -8.27 -24.65 -14.64
C GLY A 121 -9.67 -24.04 -14.52
N ARG A 122 -9.98 -23.42 -13.37
CA ARG A 122 -11.23 -22.66 -13.15
C ARG A 122 -10.96 -21.19 -13.43
N SER A 123 -11.78 -20.59 -14.28
CA SER A 123 -11.71 -19.18 -14.63
C SER A 123 -12.45 -18.32 -13.62
N PHE A 124 -11.87 -17.15 -13.30
CA PHE A 124 -12.53 -16.09 -12.54
C PHE A 124 -12.34 -14.76 -13.24
N ILE A 125 -13.43 -14.04 -13.44
CA ILE A 125 -13.46 -12.72 -14.09
C ILE A 125 -14.38 -11.83 -13.27
N ASP A 126 -13.92 -10.61 -12.94
CA ASP A 126 -14.74 -9.64 -12.19
C ASP A 126 -14.34 -8.20 -12.52
N ASP A 127 -15.29 -7.28 -12.40
CA ASP A 127 -15.06 -5.84 -12.54
C ASP A 127 -14.86 -5.20 -11.15
N VAL A 128 -13.73 -4.56 -10.93
CA VAL A 128 -13.35 -3.86 -9.68
C VAL A 128 -13.40 -2.35 -9.87
N LYS A 129 -13.79 -1.63 -8.81
CA LYS A 129 -13.93 -0.18 -8.74
C LYS A 129 -13.06 0.41 -7.62
N GLU A 130 -12.97 1.73 -7.54
CA GLU A 130 -12.30 2.44 -6.44
C GLU A 130 -12.68 1.89 -5.06
N GLY A 131 -11.69 1.58 -4.24
CA GLY A 131 -11.84 0.98 -2.91
C GLY A 131 -11.92 -0.55 -2.90
N ASP A 132 -12.03 -1.21 -4.04
CA ASP A 132 -12.03 -2.67 -4.13
C ASP A 132 -10.60 -3.22 -4.10
N LEU A 133 -10.49 -4.46 -3.61
CA LEU A 133 -9.25 -5.24 -3.57
C LEU A 133 -9.31 -6.41 -4.54
N TRP A 134 -8.13 -6.88 -4.95
CA TRP A 134 -7.96 -8.24 -5.49
C TRP A 134 -6.69 -8.87 -4.97
N TYR A 135 -6.64 -10.19 -5.03
CA TYR A 135 -5.49 -10.97 -4.62
C TYR A 135 -5.24 -12.10 -5.61
N PHE A 136 -4.04 -12.17 -6.15
CA PHE A 136 -3.60 -13.25 -7.03
C PHE A 136 -2.53 -14.07 -6.32
N PRO A 137 -2.81 -15.37 -6.04
CA PRO A 137 -1.82 -16.26 -5.46
C PRO A 137 -0.59 -16.40 -6.35
N SER A 138 0.55 -16.66 -5.71
CA SER A 138 1.83 -16.93 -6.36
C SER A 138 1.69 -17.92 -7.53
N GLY A 139 2.28 -17.57 -8.68
CA GLY A 139 2.36 -18.42 -9.87
C GLY A 139 1.10 -18.54 -10.73
N LEU A 140 -0.04 -17.97 -10.32
CA LEU A 140 -1.28 -18.08 -11.10
C LEU A 140 -1.33 -17.03 -12.24
N PRO A 141 -1.71 -17.43 -13.48
CA PRO A 141 -1.77 -16.53 -14.61
C PRO A 141 -2.97 -15.59 -14.51
N HIS A 142 -2.73 -14.31 -14.74
CA HIS A 142 -3.73 -13.26 -14.63
C HIS A 142 -3.49 -12.10 -15.60
N SER A 143 -4.47 -11.18 -15.67
CA SER A 143 -4.44 -9.96 -16.48
C SER A 143 -5.39 -8.92 -15.91
N ILE A 144 -5.13 -7.66 -16.21
CA ILE A 144 -5.94 -6.51 -15.78
C ILE A 144 -6.24 -5.66 -17.02
N GLN A 145 -7.52 -5.39 -17.30
CA GLN A 145 -7.94 -4.50 -18.36
C GLN A 145 -8.74 -3.32 -17.81
N ALA A 146 -8.30 -2.09 -18.10
CA ALA A 146 -9.03 -0.90 -17.72
C ALA A 146 -10.38 -0.79 -18.42
N LEU A 147 -11.42 -0.38 -17.70
CA LEU A 147 -12.73 -0.08 -18.26
C LEU A 147 -12.77 1.35 -18.86
N LYS A 148 -13.98 1.85 -19.11
CA LYS A 148 -14.21 3.09 -19.86
C LYS A 148 -13.52 4.33 -19.26
N GLU A 149 -13.38 4.38 -17.95
CA GLU A 149 -12.78 5.50 -17.23
C GLU A 149 -11.25 5.45 -17.20
N GLY A 150 -10.66 4.30 -17.55
CA GLY A 150 -9.30 3.98 -17.19
C GLY A 150 -9.21 3.64 -15.70
N CYS A 151 -8.01 3.40 -15.19
CA CYS A 151 -7.82 3.12 -13.76
C CYS A 151 -6.40 3.42 -13.31
N GLU A 152 -6.25 3.65 -12.01
CA GLU A 152 -4.98 3.65 -11.31
C GLU A 152 -5.10 2.81 -10.05
N PHE A 153 -4.12 1.97 -9.79
CA PHE A 153 -4.12 1.04 -8.66
C PHE A 153 -2.72 0.85 -8.08
N LEU A 154 -2.71 0.39 -6.85
CA LEU A 154 -1.52 -0.03 -6.13
C LEU A 154 -1.49 -1.55 -6.10
N LEU A 155 -0.36 -2.14 -6.52
CA LEU A 155 -0.04 -3.55 -6.33
C LEU A 155 0.96 -3.67 -5.18
N VAL A 156 0.83 -4.71 -4.36
CA VAL A 156 1.79 -5.05 -3.32
C VAL A 156 2.13 -6.53 -3.43
N PHE A 157 3.43 -6.83 -3.43
CA PHE A 157 4.01 -8.16 -3.57
C PHE A 157 4.63 -8.60 -2.27
N ASP A 158 4.51 -9.87 -1.92
CA ASP A 158 5.02 -10.46 -0.69
C ASP A 158 6.53 -10.78 -0.69
N ASP A 159 7.29 -10.02 -1.47
CA ASP A 159 8.76 -10.04 -1.51
C ASP A 159 9.29 -8.62 -1.81
N GLY A 160 10.13 -8.09 -0.93
CA GLY A 160 10.72 -6.76 -1.10
C GLY A 160 11.68 -6.65 -2.28
N SER A 161 12.20 -7.77 -2.78
CA SER A 161 13.07 -7.84 -3.96
C SER A 161 12.31 -8.06 -5.28
N PHE A 162 10.98 -8.01 -5.27
CA PHE A 162 10.17 -8.07 -6.49
C PHE A 162 10.71 -7.13 -7.58
N SER A 163 10.59 -7.54 -8.83
CA SER A 163 10.90 -6.71 -9.99
C SER A 163 9.96 -7.01 -11.14
N GLU A 164 9.39 -5.98 -11.73
CA GLU A 164 8.60 -6.08 -12.97
C GLU A 164 9.37 -6.81 -14.09
N ASN A 165 10.71 -6.73 -14.09
CA ASN A 165 11.56 -7.41 -15.07
C ASN A 165 11.67 -8.92 -14.83
N SER A 166 11.22 -9.45 -13.69
CA SER A 166 11.18 -10.88 -13.40
C SER A 166 9.78 -11.50 -13.58
N THR A 167 8.82 -10.73 -14.06
CA THR A 167 7.48 -11.18 -14.41
C THR A 167 7.50 -12.00 -15.70
N PHE A 168 6.84 -13.16 -15.69
CA PHE A 168 6.70 -14.04 -16.86
C PHE A 168 5.50 -13.59 -17.69
N GLN A 169 5.74 -13.15 -18.92
CA GLN A 169 4.70 -12.66 -19.81
C GLN A 169 4.45 -13.65 -20.95
N VAL A 170 3.19 -13.86 -21.30
CA VAL A 170 2.81 -14.89 -22.29
C VAL A 170 3.43 -14.62 -23.65
N THR A 171 3.46 -13.36 -24.12
CA THR A 171 4.02 -13.05 -25.44
C THR A 171 5.54 -13.17 -25.47
N ASP A 172 6.22 -12.85 -24.36
CA ASP A 172 7.66 -13.04 -24.22
C ASP A 172 8.04 -14.53 -24.19
N TRP A 173 7.29 -15.35 -23.45
CA TRP A 173 7.47 -16.79 -23.45
C TRP A 173 7.31 -17.39 -24.84
N LEU A 174 6.25 -17.04 -25.55
CA LEU A 174 5.99 -17.53 -26.90
C LEU A 174 7.07 -17.04 -27.90
N ALA A 175 7.54 -15.79 -27.75
CA ALA A 175 8.61 -15.25 -28.60
C ALA A 175 9.95 -15.99 -28.43
N HIS A 176 10.17 -16.66 -27.28
CA HIS A 176 11.40 -17.41 -26.97
C HIS A 176 11.20 -18.94 -26.97
N THR A 177 10.09 -19.42 -27.54
CA THR A 177 9.81 -20.85 -27.73
C THR A 177 9.92 -21.19 -29.23
N PRO A 178 10.55 -22.31 -29.63
CA PRO A 178 10.59 -22.71 -31.03
C PRO A 178 9.19 -22.85 -31.63
N LEU A 179 9.01 -22.30 -32.87
CA LEU A 179 7.70 -22.15 -33.47
C LEU A 179 7.02 -23.50 -33.75
N ASP A 180 7.79 -24.52 -34.11
CA ASP A 180 7.32 -25.88 -34.31
C ASP A 180 6.77 -26.52 -33.02
N ILE A 181 7.37 -26.19 -31.87
CA ILE A 181 6.89 -26.64 -30.55
C ILE A 181 5.57 -25.96 -30.19
N ILE A 182 5.45 -24.66 -30.47
CA ILE A 182 4.18 -23.93 -30.25
C ILE A 182 3.08 -24.49 -31.17
N ALA A 183 3.39 -24.70 -32.46
CA ALA A 183 2.47 -25.29 -33.43
C ALA A 183 1.96 -26.69 -32.99
N ASN A 184 2.87 -27.54 -32.54
CA ASN A 184 2.55 -28.86 -32.01
C ASN A 184 1.68 -28.78 -30.74
N ASN A 185 1.98 -27.87 -29.83
CA ASN A 185 1.24 -27.70 -28.58
C ASN A 185 -0.23 -27.30 -28.83
N PHE A 186 -0.46 -26.41 -29.79
CA PHE A 186 -1.82 -25.95 -30.14
C PHE A 186 -2.51 -26.79 -31.22
N GLY A 187 -1.80 -27.70 -31.83
CA GLY A 187 -2.36 -28.54 -32.92
C GLY A 187 -2.65 -27.74 -34.21
N VAL A 188 -1.84 -26.74 -34.53
CA VAL A 188 -1.99 -25.83 -35.68
C VAL A 188 -0.71 -25.85 -36.54
N SER A 189 -0.74 -25.23 -37.74
CA SER A 189 0.48 -25.06 -38.54
C SER A 189 1.27 -23.82 -38.10
N GLU A 190 2.58 -23.78 -38.34
CA GLU A 190 3.43 -22.61 -38.08
C GLU A 190 2.92 -21.33 -38.79
N LYS A 191 2.24 -21.49 -39.94
CA LYS A 191 1.65 -20.37 -40.69
C LYS A 191 0.52 -19.69 -39.93
N ASP A 192 -0.23 -20.45 -39.15
CA ASP A 192 -1.34 -19.93 -38.32
C ASP A 192 -0.82 -19.07 -37.17
N LEU A 193 0.45 -19.21 -36.83
CA LEU A 193 1.15 -18.48 -35.74
C LEU A 193 1.94 -17.27 -36.25
N ALA A 194 1.86 -16.93 -37.55
CA ALA A 194 2.65 -15.81 -38.10
C ALA A 194 2.36 -14.43 -37.49
N GLY A 195 1.26 -14.28 -36.78
CA GLY A 195 0.86 -13.05 -36.06
C GLY A 195 1.33 -12.95 -34.61
N LEU A 196 2.06 -13.95 -34.09
CA LEU A 196 2.56 -13.90 -32.71
C LEU A 196 3.51 -12.72 -32.51
N PRO A 197 3.39 -11.96 -31.40
CA PRO A 197 4.34 -10.91 -31.05
C PRO A 197 5.76 -11.47 -30.89
N GLY A 198 6.76 -10.76 -31.39
CA GLY A 198 8.17 -11.14 -31.26
C GLY A 198 8.82 -10.66 -29.96
N LYS A 199 8.04 -10.09 -29.05
CA LYS A 199 8.48 -9.60 -27.73
C LYS A 199 7.26 -9.38 -26.82
N GLU A 200 7.52 -9.10 -25.54
CA GLU A 200 6.50 -8.69 -24.58
C GLU A 200 5.66 -7.49 -25.07
N LYS A 201 4.39 -7.48 -24.74
CA LYS A 201 3.48 -6.34 -24.94
C LYS A 201 3.41 -5.45 -23.69
N TYR A 202 3.59 -6.00 -22.54
CA TYR A 202 3.59 -5.43 -21.19
C TYR A 202 2.31 -4.64 -20.83
N ILE A 203 2.18 -3.38 -21.24
CA ILE A 203 0.95 -2.56 -21.16
C ILE A 203 0.63 -2.02 -22.55
N PHE A 204 -0.51 -2.42 -23.12
CA PHE A 204 -0.86 -2.06 -24.48
C PHE A 204 -2.30 -1.59 -24.62
N GLU A 205 -2.57 -0.81 -25.68
CA GLU A 205 -3.89 -0.27 -25.98
C GLU A 205 -4.76 -1.28 -26.69
N GLU A 206 -6.01 -1.44 -26.20
CA GLU A 206 -7.07 -2.23 -26.83
C GLU A 206 -8.42 -1.51 -26.62
N PRO A 207 -9.47 -1.85 -27.37
CA PRO A 207 -10.80 -1.33 -27.11
C PRO A 207 -11.30 -1.65 -25.71
N VAL A 208 -12.13 -0.75 -25.15
CA VAL A 208 -12.82 -1.00 -23.87
C VAL A 208 -13.65 -2.29 -23.99
N PRO A 209 -13.54 -3.23 -23.03
CA PRO A 209 -14.29 -4.49 -23.09
C PRO A 209 -15.79 -4.26 -22.98
N GLY A 210 -16.57 -5.25 -23.45
CA GLY A 210 -18.02 -5.27 -23.35
C GLY A 210 -18.54 -5.49 -21.94
N LYS A 211 -19.75 -6.00 -21.82
CA LYS A 211 -20.34 -6.31 -20.51
C LYS A 211 -19.64 -7.51 -19.90
N LEU A 212 -19.42 -7.49 -18.58
CA LEU A 212 -18.78 -8.57 -17.83
C LEU A 212 -19.35 -9.95 -18.18
N LYS A 213 -20.68 -10.08 -18.23
CA LYS A 213 -21.36 -11.33 -18.53
C LYS A 213 -21.02 -11.96 -19.90
N ASP A 214 -20.55 -11.13 -20.86
CA ASP A 214 -20.21 -11.59 -22.20
C ASP A 214 -18.76 -12.15 -22.27
N ASP A 215 -17.96 -11.89 -21.23
CA ASP A 215 -16.57 -12.37 -21.09
C ASP A 215 -16.42 -13.52 -20.09
N ILE A 216 -17.52 -13.92 -19.39
CA ILE A 216 -17.47 -15.06 -18.47
C ILE A 216 -17.22 -16.35 -19.25
N VAL A 217 -16.23 -17.11 -18.81
CA VAL A 217 -15.86 -18.40 -19.39
C VAL A 217 -16.27 -19.51 -18.44
N GLU A 218 -17.25 -20.33 -18.89
CA GLU A 218 -17.62 -21.55 -18.17
C GLU A 218 -16.64 -22.68 -18.53
N GLY A 219 -15.99 -23.26 -17.54
CA GLY A 219 -15.05 -24.36 -17.69
C GLY A 219 -15.60 -25.69 -17.15
N PRO A 220 -15.03 -26.84 -17.54
CA PRO A 220 -15.49 -28.16 -17.08
C PRO A 220 -15.25 -28.41 -15.59
N ASN A 221 -14.39 -27.60 -14.94
CA ASN A 221 -14.01 -27.77 -13.54
C ASN A 221 -14.82 -26.87 -12.57
N GLY A 222 -15.85 -26.20 -13.09
CA GLY A 222 -16.76 -25.35 -12.30
C GLY A 222 -16.16 -24.02 -11.91
N GLU A 223 -16.73 -23.41 -10.87
CA GLU A 223 -16.34 -22.09 -10.35
C GLU A 223 -15.25 -22.20 -9.29
N VAL A 224 -14.53 -21.08 -9.07
CA VAL A 224 -13.56 -20.94 -7.98
C VAL A 224 -14.27 -20.99 -6.61
N PRO A 225 -13.66 -21.56 -5.56
CA PRO A 225 -14.32 -21.72 -4.25
C PRO A 225 -14.51 -20.38 -3.51
N TYR A 226 -13.69 -19.39 -3.81
CA TYR A 226 -13.76 -18.04 -3.25
C TYR A 226 -13.40 -17.02 -4.34
N PRO A 227 -14.03 -15.83 -4.34
CA PRO A 227 -13.68 -14.77 -5.28
C PRO A 227 -12.25 -14.25 -5.00
N PHE A 228 -11.54 -13.90 -6.06
CA PHE A 228 -10.23 -13.25 -5.98
C PHE A 228 -10.33 -11.74 -5.79
N THR A 229 -11.54 -11.20 -5.66
CA THR A 229 -11.84 -9.79 -5.39
C THR A 229 -12.54 -9.63 -4.05
N TYR A 230 -12.43 -8.42 -3.44
CA TYR A 230 -13.08 -8.10 -2.17
C TYR A 230 -13.57 -6.65 -2.17
N ARG A 231 -14.81 -6.42 -1.73
CA ARG A 231 -15.48 -5.12 -1.70
C ARG A 231 -15.28 -4.43 -0.35
N LEU A 232 -14.04 -3.99 -0.07
CA LEU A 232 -13.62 -3.51 1.25
C LEU A 232 -14.55 -2.45 1.84
N LEU A 233 -14.94 -1.45 1.06
CA LEU A 233 -15.78 -0.35 1.54
C LEU A 233 -17.25 -0.74 1.66
N ASP A 234 -17.74 -1.68 0.87
CA ASP A 234 -19.14 -2.12 0.89
C ASP A 234 -19.43 -2.96 2.15
N GLU A 235 -18.41 -3.63 2.73
CA GLU A 235 -18.54 -4.39 3.99
C GLU A 235 -18.63 -3.50 5.24
N GLY A 236 -18.31 -2.21 5.11
CA GLY A 236 -18.27 -1.26 6.22
C GLY A 236 -16.99 -1.34 7.07
N PRO A 237 -16.79 -0.38 7.98
CA PRO A 237 -15.60 -0.32 8.81
C PRO A 237 -15.60 -1.42 9.89
N THR A 238 -14.43 -2.03 10.11
CA THR A 238 -14.19 -2.96 11.23
C THR A 238 -14.23 -2.23 12.57
N ALA A 239 -13.78 -0.98 12.58
CA ALA A 239 -13.87 -0.09 13.74
C ALA A 239 -14.15 1.35 13.28
N GLU A 240 -15.03 2.03 14.03
CA GLU A 240 -15.38 3.44 13.81
C GLU A 240 -15.41 4.18 15.14
N THR A 241 -14.81 5.36 15.17
CA THR A 241 -14.75 6.26 16.32
C THR A 241 -14.96 7.71 15.88
N ASP A 242 -15.07 8.65 16.81
CA ASP A 242 -15.08 10.09 16.48
C ASP A 242 -13.81 10.59 15.79
N GLY A 243 -12.73 9.82 15.88
CA GLY A 243 -11.43 10.12 15.28
C GLY A 243 -11.26 9.58 13.86
N GLY A 244 -12.06 8.61 13.44
CA GLY A 244 -11.94 8.01 12.12
C GLY A 244 -12.40 6.57 12.03
N LYS A 245 -11.93 5.86 10.99
CA LYS A 245 -12.38 4.50 10.63
C LYS A 245 -11.22 3.60 10.27
N VAL A 246 -11.38 2.31 10.52
CA VAL A 246 -10.46 1.26 10.08
C VAL A 246 -11.25 0.16 9.39
N TYR A 247 -10.82 -0.23 8.18
CA TYR A 247 -11.38 -1.33 7.40
C TYR A 247 -10.30 -2.40 7.25
N ILE A 248 -10.53 -3.60 7.74
CA ILE A 248 -9.55 -4.70 7.72
C ILE A 248 -9.96 -5.73 6.68
N ALA A 249 -8.99 -6.17 5.86
CA ALA A 249 -9.10 -7.33 4.99
C ALA A 249 -7.93 -8.27 5.24
N ASP A 250 -8.25 -9.48 5.66
CA ASP A 250 -7.29 -10.56 5.93
C ASP A 250 -7.92 -11.94 5.58
N SER A 251 -7.23 -13.04 5.84
CA SER A 251 -7.72 -14.37 5.48
C SER A 251 -9.01 -14.77 6.20
N THR A 252 -9.48 -14.03 7.20
CA THR A 252 -10.75 -14.31 7.89
C THR A 252 -11.97 -13.85 7.10
N ASN A 253 -11.87 -12.77 6.32
CA ASN A 253 -12.93 -12.20 5.51
C ASN A 253 -12.60 -12.17 4.00
N PHE A 254 -11.35 -12.03 3.60
CA PHE A 254 -10.87 -12.17 2.24
C PHE A 254 -10.11 -13.49 2.06
N LYS A 255 -10.84 -14.58 1.91
CA LYS A 255 -10.38 -15.99 2.04
C LYS A 255 -9.18 -16.37 1.20
N VAL A 256 -8.99 -15.75 0.03
CA VAL A 256 -7.87 -16.04 -0.88
C VAL A 256 -6.57 -15.34 -0.46
N SER A 257 -6.63 -14.26 0.32
CA SER A 257 -5.46 -13.51 0.75
C SER A 257 -4.72 -14.26 1.87
N LYS A 258 -3.74 -15.08 1.49
CA LYS A 258 -3.04 -16.00 2.41
C LYS A 258 -1.67 -15.51 2.86
N THR A 259 -1.12 -14.52 2.19
CA THR A 259 0.22 -14.00 2.53
C THR A 259 0.23 -12.50 2.82
N ILE A 260 -0.89 -11.81 2.57
CA ILE A 260 -1.00 -10.36 2.77
C ILE A 260 -2.32 -10.04 3.49
N ALA A 261 -2.22 -9.41 4.65
CA ALA A 261 -3.31 -8.74 5.34
C ALA A 261 -3.21 -7.22 5.14
N SER A 262 -4.32 -6.50 5.27
CA SER A 262 -4.36 -5.06 5.06
C SER A 262 -5.36 -4.35 5.95
N ALA A 263 -5.13 -3.07 6.20
CA ALA A 263 -6.12 -2.15 6.73
C ALA A 263 -6.13 -0.85 5.91
N LEU A 264 -7.32 -0.33 5.62
CA LEU A 264 -7.50 1.05 5.18
C LEU A 264 -7.87 1.88 6.41
N VAL A 265 -7.07 2.90 6.68
CA VAL A 265 -7.23 3.78 7.83
C VAL A 265 -7.63 5.18 7.36
N VAL A 266 -8.70 5.70 7.95
CA VAL A 266 -9.16 7.09 7.77
C VAL A 266 -9.02 7.80 9.10
N VAL A 267 -8.22 8.87 9.14
CA VAL A 267 -7.98 9.68 10.34
C VAL A 267 -8.51 11.08 10.10
N GLU A 268 -9.53 11.47 10.86
CA GLU A 268 -10.15 12.79 10.76
C GLU A 268 -9.19 13.91 11.18
N PRO A 269 -9.42 15.18 10.77
CA PRO A 269 -8.65 16.31 11.25
C PRO A 269 -8.61 16.40 12.79
N GLY A 270 -7.41 16.57 13.35
CA GLY A 270 -7.20 16.63 14.80
C GLY A 270 -7.28 15.29 15.51
N ALA A 271 -7.25 14.19 14.75
CA ALA A 271 -7.19 12.83 15.26
C ALA A 271 -5.85 12.14 14.92
N MET A 272 -5.68 10.94 15.47
CA MET A 272 -4.52 10.10 15.19
C MET A 272 -4.91 8.62 15.26
N ARG A 273 -4.26 7.79 14.44
CA ARG A 273 -4.11 6.37 14.70
C ARG A 273 -3.33 6.23 16.00
N GLU A 274 -3.89 5.49 16.96
CA GLU A 274 -3.38 5.46 18.34
C GLU A 274 -1.92 4.95 18.44
N LEU A 275 -1.29 5.12 19.60
CA LEU A 275 -0.02 4.47 19.92
C LEU A 275 -0.22 2.95 19.99
N HIS A 276 0.46 2.22 19.10
CA HIS A 276 0.33 0.77 18.97
C HIS A 276 1.60 0.14 18.38
N TRP A 277 1.62 -1.18 18.28
CA TRP A 277 2.61 -1.95 17.52
C TRP A 277 1.99 -3.23 16.96
N HIS A 278 2.61 -3.79 15.93
CA HIS A 278 2.20 -5.06 15.34
C HIS A 278 3.04 -6.21 15.89
N PRO A 279 2.39 -7.22 16.55
CA PRO A 279 3.11 -8.29 17.24
C PRO A 279 3.48 -9.48 16.35
N ASN A 280 3.14 -9.47 15.08
CA ASN A 280 3.30 -10.61 14.16
C ASN A 280 4.21 -10.31 12.96
N THR A 281 4.27 -9.07 12.46
CA THR A 281 5.03 -8.75 11.25
C THR A 281 5.40 -7.26 11.15
N HIS A 282 6.15 -6.89 10.12
CA HIS A 282 6.40 -5.51 9.73
C HIS A 282 5.15 -4.90 9.13
N GLU A 283 5.01 -3.58 9.22
CA GLU A 283 3.97 -2.80 8.55
C GLU A 283 4.57 -2.02 7.39
N TRP A 284 3.96 -2.13 6.22
CA TRP A 284 4.20 -1.30 5.06
C TRP A 284 3.02 -0.36 4.86
N GLN A 285 3.27 0.91 4.52
CA GLN A 285 2.23 1.92 4.42
C GLN A 285 2.22 2.57 3.03
N TYR A 286 1.02 2.95 2.55
CA TYR A 286 0.85 3.83 1.40
C TYR A 286 -0.16 4.94 1.71
N TYR A 287 0.26 6.19 1.54
CA TYR A 287 -0.55 7.34 1.84
C TYR A 287 -1.34 7.75 0.60
N ILE A 288 -2.69 7.63 0.66
CA ILE A 288 -3.61 7.91 -0.44
C ILE A 288 -3.94 9.40 -0.50
N SER A 289 -4.23 10.02 0.65
CA SER A 289 -4.57 11.45 0.74
C SER A 289 -4.23 12.04 2.09
N GLY A 290 -4.20 13.36 2.19
CA GLY A 290 -3.92 14.08 3.43
C GLY A 290 -2.44 14.22 3.76
N LYS A 291 -2.15 14.61 5.00
CA LYS A 291 -0.77 14.80 5.53
C LYS A 291 -0.66 14.16 6.90
N GLY A 292 0.27 13.24 7.05
CA GLY A 292 0.53 12.49 8.28
C GLY A 292 1.87 12.79 8.91
N ARG A 293 1.97 12.57 10.21
CA ARG A 293 3.19 12.51 10.98
C ARG A 293 3.24 11.22 11.78
N MET A 294 4.36 10.53 11.71
CA MET A 294 4.60 9.29 12.46
C MET A 294 5.93 9.40 13.20
N THR A 295 5.94 9.07 14.49
CA THR A 295 7.18 8.80 15.21
C THR A 295 7.27 7.30 15.45
N VAL A 296 8.41 6.71 15.15
CA VAL A 296 8.70 5.30 15.41
C VAL A 296 9.72 5.19 16.53
N PHE A 297 9.41 4.36 17.52
CA PHE A 297 10.29 4.02 18.63
C PHE A 297 10.97 2.67 18.38
N ALA A 298 12.30 2.68 18.30
CA ALA A 298 13.14 1.55 17.92
C ALA A 298 13.95 0.95 19.09
N SER A 299 13.43 1.03 20.33
CA SER A 299 14.09 0.61 21.56
C SER A 299 15.35 1.43 21.92
N ASP A 300 15.94 1.18 23.11
CA ASP A 300 17.19 1.81 23.61
C ASP A 300 17.20 3.35 23.46
N GLY A 301 16.04 3.99 23.59
CA GLY A 301 15.84 5.43 23.42
C GLY A 301 15.94 5.93 21.97
N HIS A 302 16.06 5.06 20.99
CA HIS A 302 16.08 5.46 19.58
C HIS A 302 14.67 5.75 19.09
N ALA A 303 14.44 6.93 18.54
CA ALA A 303 13.18 7.33 17.93
C ALA A 303 13.41 8.32 16.79
N ARG A 304 12.56 8.26 15.77
CA ARG A 304 12.61 9.16 14.62
C ARG A 304 11.22 9.50 14.11
N THR A 305 11.04 10.75 13.74
CA THR A 305 9.78 11.29 13.23
C THR A 305 9.86 11.53 11.73
N PHE A 306 8.77 11.16 11.03
CA PHE A 306 8.62 11.27 9.59
C PHE A 306 7.32 11.99 9.25
N ASN A 307 7.32 12.74 8.14
CA ASN A 307 6.13 13.33 7.56
C ASN A 307 5.75 12.61 6.28
N TYR A 308 4.47 12.38 6.07
CA TYR A 308 3.93 11.68 4.91
C TYR A 308 2.84 12.49 4.24
N GLN A 309 2.68 12.29 2.94
CA GLN A 309 1.61 12.85 2.12
C GLN A 309 1.22 11.89 1.01
N ALA A 310 0.21 12.24 0.21
CA ALA A 310 -0.25 11.39 -0.90
C ALA A 310 0.89 10.94 -1.81
N GLY A 311 0.96 9.63 -2.09
CA GLY A 311 2.01 8.99 -2.90
C GLY A 311 3.29 8.62 -2.14
N ASP A 312 3.35 8.87 -0.84
CA ASP A 312 4.46 8.42 -0.01
C ASP A 312 4.24 6.98 0.48
N VAL A 313 5.35 6.28 0.64
CA VAL A 313 5.47 4.95 1.25
C VAL A 313 6.08 5.11 2.64
N GLY A 314 5.48 4.45 3.63
CA GLY A 314 5.99 4.31 4.97
C GLY A 314 6.38 2.86 5.28
N TYR A 315 7.19 2.67 6.31
CA TYR A 315 7.55 1.34 6.80
C TYR A 315 7.76 1.39 8.31
N VAL A 316 7.27 0.39 9.02
CA VAL A 316 7.51 0.21 10.45
C VAL A 316 8.01 -1.21 10.68
N PRO A 317 9.25 -1.39 11.15
CA PRO A 317 9.76 -2.71 11.50
C PRO A 317 8.93 -3.39 12.59
N PHE A 318 8.94 -4.70 12.56
CA PHE A 318 8.27 -5.58 13.51
C PHE A 318 8.41 -5.11 14.97
N ALA A 319 7.30 -5.06 15.70
CA ALA A 319 7.19 -4.72 17.11
C ALA A 319 7.63 -3.30 17.50
N MET A 320 7.96 -2.40 16.57
CA MET A 320 8.27 -1.02 16.89
C MET A 320 6.99 -0.22 17.21
N GLY A 321 6.97 0.46 18.35
CA GLY A 321 5.87 1.32 18.77
C GLY A 321 5.77 2.56 17.89
N HIS A 322 4.55 2.92 17.45
CA HIS A 322 4.33 4.09 16.59
C HIS A 322 2.89 4.61 16.67
N TYR A 323 2.63 5.71 16.01
CA TYR A 323 1.33 6.32 15.78
C TYR A 323 1.33 7.04 14.43
N VAL A 324 0.16 7.38 13.90
CA VAL A 324 0.05 8.27 12.73
C VAL A 324 -0.95 9.38 13.01
N GLU A 325 -0.47 10.63 13.10
CA GLU A 325 -1.28 11.83 13.37
C GLU A 325 -1.66 12.51 12.05
N ASN A 326 -2.92 12.95 11.93
CA ASN A 326 -3.35 13.83 10.85
C ASN A 326 -2.93 15.28 11.14
N LEU A 327 -2.08 15.85 10.27
CA LEU A 327 -1.60 17.24 10.33
C LEU A 327 -2.40 18.21 9.45
N GLY A 328 -3.35 17.70 8.65
CA GLY A 328 -4.12 18.48 7.70
C GLY A 328 -5.50 18.89 8.20
N ASP A 329 -6.19 19.64 7.35
CA ASP A 329 -7.58 20.06 7.54
C ASP A 329 -8.57 19.11 6.82
N GLU A 330 -8.06 18.13 6.10
CA GLU A 330 -8.79 17.07 5.39
C GLU A 330 -8.47 15.72 6.00
N PRO A 331 -9.31 14.68 5.80
CA PRO A 331 -9.03 13.34 6.28
C PRO A 331 -7.69 12.81 5.71
N LEU A 332 -6.88 12.24 6.59
CA LEU A 332 -5.72 11.46 6.20
C LEU A 332 -6.17 10.03 5.92
N VAL A 333 -5.90 9.54 4.71
CA VAL A 333 -6.26 8.18 4.29
C VAL A 333 -5.00 7.44 3.88
N PHE A 334 -4.76 6.28 4.47
CA PHE A 334 -3.61 5.44 4.14
C PHE A 334 -3.92 3.95 4.32
N LEU A 335 -3.13 3.13 3.63
CA LEU A 335 -3.14 1.68 3.75
C LEU A 335 -2.03 1.25 4.71
N GLU A 336 -2.34 0.30 5.57
CA GLU A 336 -1.42 -0.53 6.35
C GLU A 336 -1.43 -1.91 5.69
N ILE A 337 -0.26 -2.43 5.29
CA ILE A 337 -0.11 -3.71 4.59
C ILE A 337 0.89 -4.58 5.35
N PHE A 338 0.54 -5.85 5.50
CA PHE A 338 1.27 -6.80 6.34
C PHE A 338 1.57 -8.07 5.55
N LYS A 339 2.82 -8.52 5.57
CA LYS A 339 3.16 -9.85 5.07
C LYS A 339 2.79 -10.90 6.10
N ASP A 340 1.51 -11.18 6.19
CA ASP A 340 0.88 -12.15 7.09
C ASP A 340 -0.51 -12.46 6.53
N ASP A 341 -1.11 -13.56 6.91
CA ASP A 341 -2.50 -13.88 6.54
C ASP A 341 -3.51 -13.24 7.50
N HIS A 342 -3.05 -12.63 8.59
CA HIS A 342 -3.87 -12.08 9.64
C HIS A 342 -3.39 -10.71 10.11
N TYR A 343 -4.35 -9.78 10.27
CA TYR A 343 -4.11 -8.47 10.88
C TYR A 343 -4.05 -8.60 12.41
N ALA A 344 -3.00 -8.06 13.02
CA ALA A 344 -2.89 -7.97 14.48
C ALA A 344 -2.18 -6.69 14.91
N ASP A 345 -2.71 -6.03 15.94
CA ASP A 345 -2.06 -4.90 16.59
C ASP A 345 -2.35 -4.89 18.10
N VAL A 346 -1.45 -4.33 18.88
CA VAL A 346 -1.57 -4.11 20.32
C VAL A 346 -1.66 -2.62 20.62
N SER A 347 -2.81 -2.20 21.14
CA SER A 347 -3.05 -0.84 21.60
C SER A 347 -2.32 -0.56 22.92
N LEU A 348 -1.55 0.52 23.00
CA LEU A 348 -0.90 0.95 24.25
C LEU A 348 -1.93 1.22 25.34
N ASN A 349 -3.01 1.91 25.04
CA ASN A 349 -4.05 2.25 26.00
C ASN A 349 -4.72 0.99 26.56
N GLN A 350 -5.19 0.10 25.66
CA GLN A 350 -5.84 -1.14 26.05
C GLN A 350 -4.89 -2.05 26.84
N TRP A 351 -3.63 -2.18 26.42
CA TRP A 351 -2.63 -2.95 27.14
C TRP A 351 -2.49 -2.50 28.59
N LEU A 352 -2.32 -1.19 28.82
CA LEU A 352 -2.21 -0.63 30.19
C LEU A 352 -3.51 -0.83 30.98
N ALA A 353 -4.67 -0.68 30.36
CA ALA A 353 -5.98 -0.90 31.00
C ALA A 353 -6.22 -2.35 31.45
N MET A 354 -5.56 -3.32 30.82
CA MET A 354 -5.67 -4.75 31.11
C MET A 354 -4.68 -5.23 32.18
N LEU A 355 -3.86 -4.33 32.75
CA LEU A 355 -2.91 -4.63 33.82
C LEU A 355 -3.46 -4.18 35.19
N PRO A 356 -2.94 -4.74 36.32
CA PRO A 356 -3.30 -4.26 37.64
C PRO A 356 -3.02 -2.78 37.81
N GLU A 357 -4.01 -2.00 38.27
CA GLU A 357 -3.95 -0.54 38.39
C GLU A 357 -2.66 -0.05 39.10
N LYS A 358 -2.36 -0.60 40.28
CA LYS A 358 -1.16 -0.22 41.05
C LYS A 358 0.14 -0.51 40.30
N PHE A 359 0.15 -1.59 39.50
CA PHE A 359 1.31 -1.94 38.70
C PHE A 359 1.59 -0.89 37.61
N VAL A 360 0.55 -0.41 36.94
CA VAL A 360 0.64 0.67 35.95
C VAL A 360 1.11 1.97 36.59
N GLN A 361 0.53 2.35 37.75
CA GLN A 361 0.91 3.54 38.50
C GLN A 361 2.40 3.53 38.90
N GLN A 362 2.91 2.37 39.32
CA GLN A 362 4.30 2.19 39.73
C GLN A 362 5.30 2.25 38.56
N HIS A 363 4.88 1.84 37.35
CA HIS A 363 5.73 1.88 36.17
C HIS A 363 5.82 3.28 35.55
N LEU A 364 4.71 4.03 35.60
CA LEU A 364 4.62 5.32 34.93
C LEU A 364 4.79 6.52 35.85
N ASP A 365 4.89 6.29 37.19
CA ASP A 365 4.88 7.33 38.21
C ASP A 365 3.65 8.25 38.12
N LEU A 366 2.50 7.70 37.69
CA LEU A 366 1.22 8.39 37.53
C LEU A 366 0.20 7.90 38.56
N GLY A 367 -0.70 8.80 38.96
CA GLY A 367 -1.72 8.55 39.94
C GLY A 367 -2.97 7.85 39.39
N LYS A 368 -3.95 7.65 40.32
CA LYS A 368 -5.21 6.99 40.00
C LYS A 368 -6.00 7.71 38.88
N ASP A 369 -5.95 9.04 38.83
CA ASP A 369 -6.66 9.83 37.82
C ASP A 369 -6.25 9.44 36.39
N PHE A 370 -4.99 9.03 36.19
CA PHE A 370 -4.51 8.51 34.91
C PHE A 370 -5.07 7.11 34.63
N THR A 371 -5.03 6.20 35.63
CA THR A 371 -5.50 4.82 35.40
C THR A 371 -7.02 4.74 35.22
N ASP A 372 -7.80 5.65 35.81
CA ASP A 372 -9.25 5.73 35.67
C ASP A 372 -9.71 6.12 34.24
N ILE A 373 -8.87 6.76 33.42
CA ILE A 373 -9.19 7.14 32.04
C ILE A 373 -8.78 6.11 30.99
N LEU A 374 -8.05 5.07 31.39
CA LEU A 374 -7.66 4.00 30.47
C LEU A 374 -8.88 3.17 30.05
N SER A 375 -8.94 2.82 28.77
CA SER A 375 -10.04 2.02 28.21
C SER A 375 -9.62 0.57 27.97
N LYS A 376 -10.45 -0.36 28.43
CA LYS A 376 -10.33 -1.78 28.10
C LYS A 376 -10.82 -2.11 26.70
N GLU A 377 -11.59 -1.19 26.10
CA GLU A 377 -12.00 -1.28 24.72
C GLU A 377 -10.94 -0.60 23.84
N LYS A 378 -10.67 -1.21 22.70
CA LYS A 378 -9.73 -0.71 21.73
C LYS A 378 -10.37 0.42 20.91
N HIS A 379 -9.67 1.54 20.80
CA HIS A 379 -10.05 2.68 19.99
C HIS A 379 -8.92 2.96 19.00
N PRO A 380 -8.89 2.29 17.82
CA PRO A 380 -7.74 2.34 16.93
C PRO A 380 -7.46 3.74 16.36
N VAL A 381 -8.48 4.60 16.29
CA VAL A 381 -8.31 6.01 15.94
C VAL A 381 -8.90 6.87 17.05
N VAL A 382 -8.10 7.80 17.56
CA VAL A 382 -8.48 8.66 18.69
C VAL A 382 -8.44 10.13 18.30
N LYS A 383 -9.43 10.90 18.77
CA LYS A 383 -9.48 12.33 18.57
C LYS A 383 -8.83 13.06 19.75
N LYS A 384 -8.06 14.09 19.44
CA LYS A 384 -7.47 14.95 20.47
C LYS A 384 -8.59 15.58 21.31
N LYS A 385 -8.57 15.35 22.62
CA LYS A 385 -9.47 16.08 23.55
C LYS A 385 -8.97 17.51 23.67
N CYS A 386 -9.83 18.48 23.37
CA CYS A 386 -9.57 19.92 23.54
C CYS A 386 -9.45 20.28 25.01
#